data_1afbe850bf4d7c588261053b00f50f47
#
_entry.id   1afbe850bf4d7c588261053b00f50f47
#
_cell.length_a   1.000
_cell.length_b   1.000
_cell.length_c   1.000
_cell.angle_alpha   90.00
_cell.angle_beta   90.00
_cell.angle_gamma   90.00
#
_symmetry.space_group_name_H-M   'P 1'
#
loop_
_entity.id
_entity.type
_entity.pdbx_description
1 polymer ?
#
loop_
_entity_poly.entity_id
_entity_poly.type
_entity_poly.pdbx_seq_one_letter_code
_entity_poly.pdbx_strand_id
1 'polypeptide(L)'
;MRLFLLCIGLVLSLMTAAQVLVKNVNVLDVDNKKVLAGYHVLALDGKIVSVDKDKTYKLPEGTQVIDGSGKWLVPGFTDAHVHFFQSGGLYARPDVIDLHKHRSYDQQLQWTHEQMEDFLRRYASAGITSVIDVGASYRFLRQRDSFTRKPYAPLIRMTGPLLTTYVPAPYKELGDESPFEMMLTEEGVRESVRKQIPLKAD
;
A
#
# COMPACT_ATOMS: atom_id res chain seq x y z
N MET A 1 3.66 -50.74 -33.65
CA MET A 1 3.12 -50.25 -32.41
C MET A 1 4.21 -49.36 -31.79
N ARG A 2 4.14 -48.04 -32.07
CA ARG A 2 5.16 -47.06 -31.64
C ARG A 2 4.67 -46.38 -30.36
N LEU A 3 5.42 -46.62 -29.29
CA LEU A 3 5.17 -46.01 -27.97
C LEU A 3 5.62 -44.54 -28.02
N PHE A 4 4.67 -43.61 -27.89
CA PHE A 4 4.95 -42.18 -27.68
C PHE A 4 5.18 -41.96 -26.19
N LEU A 5 6.44 -41.75 -25.81
CA LEU A 5 6.81 -41.28 -24.48
C LEU A 5 6.57 -39.77 -24.43
N LEU A 6 5.51 -39.36 -23.73
CA LEU A 6 5.22 -37.95 -23.41
C LEU A 6 6.09 -37.55 -22.22
N CYS A 7 7.19 -36.86 -22.47
CA CYS A 7 7.96 -36.18 -21.41
C CYS A 7 7.17 -34.95 -20.95
N ILE A 8 6.42 -35.09 -19.89
CA ILE A 8 5.86 -33.95 -19.17
C ILE A 8 7.01 -33.32 -18.38
N GLY A 9 7.62 -32.32 -18.96
CA GLY A 9 8.55 -31.45 -18.25
C GLY A 9 7.80 -30.66 -17.18
N LEU A 10 7.87 -31.13 -15.96
CA LEU A 10 7.40 -30.38 -14.78
C LEU A 10 8.33 -29.16 -14.61
N VAL A 11 7.96 -28.03 -15.19
CA VAL A 11 8.61 -26.75 -14.91
C VAL A 11 8.20 -26.37 -13.49
N LEU A 12 8.98 -26.82 -12.52
CA LEU A 12 8.97 -26.23 -11.19
C LEU A 12 9.47 -24.80 -11.36
N SER A 13 8.54 -23.86 -11.41
CA SER A 13 8.82 -22.45 -11.20
C SER A 13 9.35 -22.35 -9.77
N LEU A 14 10.66 -22.41 -9.60
CA LEU A 14 11.32 -22.04 -8.39
C LEU A 14 10.95 -20.56 -8.18
N MET A 15 9.96 -20.31 -7.33
CA MET A 15 9.77 -18.98 -6.74
C MET A 15 11.07 -18.68 -6.01
N THR A 16 12.00 -18.01 -6.69
CA THR A 16 13.19 -17.48 -6.03
C THR A 16 12.68 -16.45 -5.04
N ALA A 17 12.56 -16.88 -3.80
CA ALA A 17 12.30 -16.01 -2.68
C ALA A 17 13.31 -14.85 -2.75
N ALA A 18 12.82 -13.63 -2.73
CA ALA A 18 13.68 -12.47 -2.82
C ALA A 18 14.61 -12.43 -1.60
N GLN A 19 15.88 -12.73 -1.85
CA GLN A 19 16.91 -12.73 -0.82
C GLN A 19 17.80 -11.53 -1.03
N VAL A 20 17.94 -10.70 0.00
CA VAL A 20 18.71 -9.47 -0.06
C VAL A 20 19.65 -9.41 1.14
N LEU A 21 20.95 -9.20 0.87
CA LEU A 21 21.93 -8.85 1.87
C LEU A 21 22.41 -7.43 1.66
N VAL A 22 22.11 -6.53 2.59
CA VAL A 22 22.70 -5.19 2.62
C VAL A 22 23.93 -5.25 3.51
N LYS A 23 25.12 -4.97 2.94
CA LYS A 23 26.39 -5.00 3.66
C LYS A 23 26.83 -3.61 4.08
N ASN A 24 27.50 -3.54 5.24
CA ASN A 24 28.25 -2.37 5.69
C ASN A 24 27.40 -1.08 5.76
N VAL A 25 26.17 -1.18 6.25
CA VAL A 25 25.21 -0.10 6.31
C VAL A 25 25.05 0.45 7.73
N ASN A 26 24.75 1.74 7.88
CA ASN A 26 24.33 2.31 9.15
C ASN A 26 22.85 2.02 9.37
N VAL A 27 22.52 1.17 10.35
CA VAL A 27 21.12 0.82 10.65
C VAL A 27 20.61 1.73 11.75
N LEU A 28 19.47 2.37 11.53
CA LEU A 28 18.76 3.12 12.57
C LEU A 28 17.89 2.16 13.39
N ASP A 29 18.36 1.83 14.60
CA ASP A 29 17.60 1.05 15.58
C ASP A 29 16.68 2.02 16.36
N VAL A 30 15.43 2.17 15.89
CA VAL A 30 14.48 3.14 16.47
C VAL A 30 14.02 2.74 17.86
N ASP A 31 13.91 1.44 18.13
CA ASP A 31 13.45 0.92 19.43
C ASP A 31 14.45 1.24 20.53
N ASN A 32 15.74 1.05 20.23
CA ASN A 32 16.82 1.34 21.18
C ASN A 32 17.43 2.74 21.03
N LYS A 33 16.89 3.56 20.10
CA LYS A 33 17.35 4.95 19.85
C LYS A 33 18.84 5.06 19.58
N LYS A 34 19.40 4.14 18.79
CA LYS A 34 20.84 4.09 18.50
C LYS A 34 21.11 3.83 17.02
N VAL A 35 22.33 4.10 16.61
CA VAL A 35 22.86 3.77 15.29
C VAL A 35 23.77 2.57 15.38
N LEU A 36 23.52 1.56 14.57
CA LEU A 36 24.38 0.39 14.41
C LEU A 36 25.25 0.61 13.17
N ALA A 37 26.45 1.12 13.36
CA ALA A 37 27.33 1.50 12.27
C ALA A 37 28.05 0.32 11.64
N GLY A 38 28.00 0.20 10.30
CA GLY A 38 28.71 -0.82 9.53
C GLY A 38 28.13 -2.22 9.68
N TYR A 39 26.84 -2.35 9.96
CA TYR A 39 26.15 -3.63 10.11
C TYR A 39 25.78 -4.24 8.75
N HIS A 40 25.53 -5.54 8.77
CA HIS A 40 24.96 -6.30 7.67
C HIS A 40 23.53 -6.68 8.00
N VAL A 41 22.63 -6.56 7.02
CA VAL A 41 21.20 -6.90 7.19
C VAL A 41 20.83 -7.92 6.12
N LEU A 42 20.42 -9.10 6.55
CA LEU A 42 19.93 -10.16 5.67
C LEU A 42 18.41 -10.23 5.75
N ALA A 43 17.77 -10.12 4.61
CA ALA A 43 16.34 -10.36 4.44
C ALA A 43 16.12 -11.60 3.57
N LEU A 44 15.25 -12.49 4.03
CA LEU A 44 14.82 -13.69 3.32
C LEU A 44 13.28 -13.71 3.33
N ASP A 45 12.68 -14.01 2.19
CA ASP A 45 11.22 -14.13 2.06
C ASP A 45 10.45 -12.90 2.59
N GLY A 46 11.01 -11.70 2.33
CA GLY A 46 10.40 -10.45 2.76
C GLY A 46 10.53 -10.16 4.26
N LYS A 47 11.36 -10.91 5.00
CA LYS A 47 11.59 -10.71 6.44
C LYS A 47 13.05 -10.50 6.74
N ILE A 48 13.38 -9.57 7.63
CA ILE A 48 14.72 -9.43 8.18
C ILE A 48 14.97 -10.61 9.11
N VAL A 49 16.00 -11.40 8.79
CA VAL A 49 16.37 -12.60 9.57
C VAL A 49 17.67 -12.43 10.34
N SER A 50 18.49 -11.43 10.00
CA SER A 50 19.70 -11.11 10.74
C SER A 50 20.07 -9.64 10.58
N VAL A 51 20.52 -9.05 11.70
CA VAL A 51 21.19 -7.75 11.75
C VAL A 51 22.45 -7.95 12.57
N ASP A 52 23.64 -7.96 11.94
CA ASP A 52 24.89 -8.35 12.58
C ASP A 52 26.07 -7.59 11.97
N LYS A 53 27.15 -7.42 12.71
CA LYS A 53 28.35 -6.69 12.26
C LYS A 53 29.41 -7.61 11.65
N ASP A 54 29.60 -8.76 12.26
CA ASP A 54 30.79 -9.60 12.01
C ASP A 54 30.43 -10.95 11.37
N LYS A 55 29.14 -11.19 11.10
CA LYS A 55 28.69 -12.49 10.60
C LYS A 55 29.05 -12.71 9.15
N THR A 56 29.70 -13.83 8.89
CA THR A 56 29.89 -14.33 7.53
C THR A 56 28.65 -15.12 7.12
N TYR A 57 28.05 -14.74 6.01
CA TYR A 57 26.85 -15.39 5.48
C TYR A 57 27.20 -16.39 4.39
N LYS A 58 26.70 -17.61 4.50
CA LYS A 58 26.59 -18.53 3.37
C LYS A 58 25.29 -18.16 2.64
N LEU A 59 25.43 -17.46 1.54
CA LEU A 59 24.27 -16.96 0.79
C LEU A 59 23.85 -18.00 -0.24
N PRO A 60 22.53 -18.26 -0.38
CA PRO A 60 22.01 -19.02 -1.50
C PRO A 60 22.32 -18.33 -2.83
N GLU A 61 22.37 -19.15 -3.89
CA GLU A 61 22.55 -18.64 -5.24
C GLU A 61 21.40 -17.68 -5.61
N GLY A 62 21.71 -16.58 -6.29
CA GLY A 62 20.74 -15.55 -6.65
C GLY A 62 20.45 -14.51 -5.56
N THR A 63 21.13 -14.57 -4.40
CA THR A 63 21.00 -13.52 -3.37
C THR A 63 21.49 -12.19 -3.92
N GLN A 64 20.64 -11.16 -3.87
CA GLN A 64 21.04 -9.79 -4.20
C GLN A 64 21.92 -9.23 -3.07
N VAL A 65 23.12 -8.78 -3.40
CA VAL A 65 24.02 -8.12 -2.45
C VAL A 65 24.09 -6.63 -2.75
N ILE A 66 23.78 -5.81 -1.76
CA ILE A 66 23.80 -4.35 -1.85
C ILE A 66 24.91 -3.82 -0.95
N ASP A 67 25.82 -3.03 -1.51
CA ASP A 67 26.81 -2.29 -0.73
C ASP A 67 26.12 -1.05 -0.09
N GLY A 68 26.03 -1.07 1.23
CA GLY A 68 25.47 0.00 2.05
C GLY A 68 26.52 0.96 2.63
N SER A 69 27.77 0.89 2.17
CA SER A 69 28.85 1.76 2.67
C SER A 69 28.47 3.23 2.58
N GLY A 70 28.52 3.93 3.71
CA GLY A 70 28.12 5.35 3.80
C GLY A 70 26.61 5.61 3.71
N LYS A 71 25.79 4.57 3.58
CA LYS A 71 24.32 4.70 3.48
C LYS A 71 23.68 4.40 4.82
N TRP A 72 22.38 4.72 4.89
CA TRP A 72 21.54 4.47 6.04
C TRP A 72 20.41 3.52 5.68
N LEU A 73 20.18 2.54 6.51
CA LEU A 73 19.00 1.68 6.48
C LEU A 73 18.08 2.12 7.62
N VAL A 74 16.90 2.55 7.26
CA VAL A 74 15.88 3.04 8.20
C VAL A 74 14.58 2.24 7.99
N PRO A 75 13.70 2.13 8.99
CA PRO A 75 12.35 1.64 8.76
C PRO A 75 11.65 2.47 7.70
N GLY A 76 10.80 1.83 6.90
CA GLY A 76 9.97 2.55 5.93
C GLY A 76 9.02 3.52 6.64
N PHE A 77 8.76 4.65 6.00
CA PHE A 77 7.85 5.67 6.55
C PHE A 77 6.40 5.22 6.44
N THR A 78 5.58 5.69 7.39
CA THR A 78 4.12 5.55 7.34
C THR A 78 3.52 6.93 7.11
N ASP A 79 2.72 7.07 6.04
CA ASP A 79 1.81 8.21 5.91
C ASP A 79 0.49 7.83 6.59
N ALA A 80 0.25 8.42 7.75
CA ALA A 80 -0.85 8.05 8.63
C ALA A 80 -2.15 8.81 8.32
N HIS A 81 -2.19 9.65 7.30
CA HIS A 81 -3.37 10.41 6.94
C HIS A 81 -3.41 10.74 5.45
N VAL A 82 -3.98 9.85 4.66
CA VAL A 82 -4.21 10.08 3.23
C VAL A 82 -5.68 9.96 2.90
N HIS A 83 -6.06 10.48 1.72
CA HIS A 83 -7.37 10.29 1.11
C HIS A 83 -7.17 10.01 -0.38
N PHE A 84 -7.26 8.76 -0.78
CA PHE A 84 -7.06 8.39 -2.19
C PHE A 84 -8.07 9.03 -3.12
N PHE A 85 -9.31 9.22 -2.69
CA PHE A 85 -10.34 9.92 -3.48
C PHE A 85 -9.97 11.37 -3.81
N GLN A 86 -9.05 11.99 -3.05
CA GLN A 86 -8.53 13.33 -3.31
C GLN A 86 -7.23 13.33 -4.15
N SER A 87 -6.78 12.18 -4.62
CA SER A 87 -5.61 12.10 -5.48
C SER A 87 -5.94 12.57 -6.90
N GLY A 88 -5.00 13.26 -7.55
CA GLY A 88 -5.17 13.66 -8.94
C GLY A 88 -5.32 15.15 -9.18
N GLY A 89 -5.02 15.99 -8.20
CA GLY A 89 -4.91 17.44 -8.36
C GLY A 89 -6.25 18.19 -8.22
N LEU A 90 -6.43 19.27 -8.99
CA LEU A 90 -7.54 20.22 -8.79
C LEU A 90 -8.93 19.60 -8.96
N TYR A 91 -9.09 18.64 -9.85
CA TYR A 91 -10.36 17.96 -10.08
C TYR A 91 -10.82 17.06 -8.93
N ALA A 92 -9.91 16.68 -8.05
CA ALA A 92 -10.21 15.82 -6.91
C ALA A 92 -10.83 16.56 -5.71
N ARG A 93 -10.96 17.86 -5.79
CA ARG A 93 -11.48 18.72 -4.71
C ARG A 93 -12.67 19.56 -5.18
N PRO A 94 -13.82 18.93 -5.57
CA PRO A 94 -15.01 19.63 -6.03
C PRO A 94 -15.66 20.49 -4.92
N ASP A 95 -15.33 20.22 -3.67
CA ASP A 95 -15.72 20.98 -2.48
C ASP A 95 -14.97 22.33 -2.35
N VAL A 96 -13.85 22.48 -3.04
CA VAL A 96 -13.00 23.68 -3.02
C VAL A 96 -13.10 24.45 -4.34
N ILE A 97 -13.03 23.75 -5.47
CA ILE A 97 -13.08 24.34 -6.81
C ILE A 97 -14.04 23.54 -7.67
N ASP A 98 -15.07 24.20 -8.18
CA ASP A 98 -16.00 23.61 -9.13
C ASP A 98 -15.41 23.62 -10.56
N LEU A 99 -14.97 22.46 -11.00
CA LEU A 99 -14.43 22.22 -12.33
C LEU A 99 -15.33 21.28 -13.18
N HIS A 100 -16.60 21.08 -12.81
CA HIS A 100 -17.52 20.18 -13.49
C HIS A 100 -17.66 20.44 -14.99
N LYS A 101 -17.56 21.69 -15.42
CA LYS A 101 -17.60 22.08 -16.84
C LYS A 101 -16.48 21.48 -17.68
N HIS A 102 -15.35 21.12 -17.05
CA HIS A 102 -14.17 20.59 -17.72
C HIS A 102 -14.06 19.08 -17.55
N ARG A 103 -14.40 18.58 -16.38
CA ARG A 103 -14.41 17.15 -16.05
C ARG A 103 -15.43 16.90 -14.94
N SER A 104 -16.35 15.95 -15.14
CA SER A 104 -17.26 15.56 -14.06
C SER A 104 -16.50 14.87 -12.93
N TYR A 105 -17.06 14.91 -11.73
CA TYR A 105 -16.42 14.30 -10.58
C TYR A 105 -16.36 12.76 -10.71
N ASP A 106 -17.37 12.14 -11.30
CA ASP A 106 -17.36 10.70 -11.59
C ASP A 106 -16.20 10.31 -12.52
N GLN A 107 -15.95 11.08 -13.57
CA GLN A 107 -14.81 10.88 -14.46
C GLN A 107 -13.47 11.02 -13.70
N GLN A 108 -13.41 11.96 -12.75
CA GLN A 108 -12.22 12.14 -11.92
C GLN A 108 -12.02 10.94 -11.00
N LEU A 109 -13.05 10.45 -10.34
CA LEU A 109 -12.97 9.27 -9.48
C LEU A 109 -12.58 8.02 -10.26
N GLN A 110 -13.20 7.82 -11.45
CA GLN A 110 -12.83 6.71 -12.31
C GLN A 110 -11.34 6.77 -12.69
N TRP A 111 -10.85 7.93 -13.10
CA TRP A 111 -9.44 8.15 -13.40
C TRP A 111 -8.56 7.86 -12.18
N THR A 112 -8.96 8.29 -10.99
CA THR A 112 -8.21 8.03 -9.74
C THR A 112 -8.09 6.53 -9.48
N HIS A 113 -9.17 5.77 -9.68
CA HIS A 113 -9.13 4.31 -9.55
C HIS A 113 -8.18 3.65 -10.56
N GLU A 114 -8.13 4.14 -11.78
CA GLU A 114 -7.24 3.65 -12.83
C GLU A 114 -5.78 3.98 -12.55
N GLN A 115 -5.50 5.10 -11.88
CA GLN A 115 -4.15 5.55 -11.55
C GLN A 115 -3.63 5.05 -10.19
N MET A 116 -4.39 4.23 -9.46
CA MET A 116 -4.01 3.78 -8.12
C MET A 116 -2.63 3.10 -8.08
N GLU A 117 -2.29 2.29 -9.08
CA GLU A 117 -0.95 1.68 -9.15
C GLU A 117 0.15 2.74 -9.20
N ASP A 118 -0.01 3.78 -10.02
CA ASP A 118 0.96 4.86 -10.15
C ASP A 118 1.11 5.65 -8.83
N PHE A 119 0.00 5.94 -8.14
CA PHE A 119 0.05 6.59 -6.84
C PHE A 119 0.82 5.73 -5.82
N LEU A 120 0.53 4.43 -5.75
CA LEU A 120 1.21 3.54 -4.82
C LEU A 120 2.71 3.41 -5.11
N ARG A 121 3.10 3.38 -6.39
CA ARG A 121 4.51 3.42 -6.80
C ARG A 121 5.21 4.69 -6.37
N ARG A 122 4.54 5.85 -6.44
CA ARG A 122 5.09 7.12 -5.96
C ARG A 122 5.30 7.12 -4.45
N TYR A 123 4.36 6.61 -3.67
CA TYR A 123 4.56 6.42 -2.22
C TYR A 123 5.78 5.55 -1.94
N ALA A 124 5.89 4.39 -2.55
CA ALA A 124 7.02 3.48 -2.38
C ALA A 124 8.35 4.13 -2.78
N SER A 125 8.40 4.88 -3.90
CA SER A 125 9.61 5.57 -4.36
C SER A 125 10.06 6.70 -3.42
N ALA A 126 9.13 7.25 -2.65
CA ALA A 126 9.43 8.24 -1.60
C ALA A 126 9.83 7.60 -0.25
N GLY A 127 9.95 6.26 -0.20
CA GLY A 127 10.28 5.53 1.03
C GLY A 127 9.09 5.33 1.98
N ILE A 128 7.87 5.62 1.53
CA ILE A 128 6.63 5.38 2.28
C ILE A 128 6.18 3.94 2.00
N THR A 129 6.31 3.09 3.01
CA THR A 129 6.01 1.65 2.91
C THR A 129 4.68 1.27 3.55
N SER A 130 4.01 2.22 4.17
CA SER A 130 2.67 2.05 4.76
C SER A 130 1.86 3.33 4.60
N VAL A 131 0.58 3.20 4.30
CA VAL A 131 -0.36 4.32 4.21
C VAL A 131 -1.66 4.00 4.94
N ILE A 132 -2.28 5.02 5.55
CA ILE A 132 -3.57 4.90 6.21
C ILE A 132 -4.53 5.90 5.56
N ASP A 133 -5.46 5.39 4.76
CA ASP A 133 -6.57 6.18 4.23
C ASP A 133 -7.67 6.28 5.30
N VAL A 134 -7.84 7.47 5.84
CA VAL A 134 -8.74 7.71 6.97
C VAL A 134 -10.14 8.15 6.53
N GLY A 135 -10.56 7.81 5.32
CA GLY A 135 -11.88 8.17 4.79
C GLY A 135 -12.09 7.67 3.36
N ALA A 136 -11.90 6.39 3.11
CA ALA A 136 -12.10 5.78 1.80
C ALA A 136 -13.58 5.60 1.45
N SER A 137 -13.92 5.72 0.15
CA SER A 137 -15.22 5.24 -0.32
C SER A 137 -15.31 3.71 -0.27
N TYR A 138 -16.52 3.17 -0.33
CA TYR A 138 -16.71 1.72 -0.38
C TYR A 138 -16.03 1.09 -1.60
N ARG A 139 -15.94 1.81 -2.71
CA ARG A 139 -15.26 1.32 -3.91
C ARG A 139 -13.75 1.26 -3.74
N PHE A 140 -13.11 2.25 -3.13
CA PHE A 140 -11.69 2.21 -2.78
C PHE A 140 -11.40 1.07 -1.79
N LEU A 141 -12.26 0.89 -0.80
CA LEU A 141 -12.12 -0.17 0.18
C LEU A 141 -12.14 -1.57 -0.47
N ARG A 142 -13.03 -1.79 -1.46
CA ARG A 142 -13.03 -3.03 -2.28
C ARG A 142 -11.80 -3.15 -3.18
N GLN A 143 -11.30 -2.05 -3.72
CA GLN A 143 -10.14 -2.05 -4.60
C GLN A 143 -8.83 -2.33 -3.85
N ARG A 144 -8.72 -1.94 -2.58
CA ARG A 144 -7.52 -2.09 -1.74
C ARG A 144 -6.89 -3.48 -1.86
N ASP A 145 -7.68 -4.52 -1.77
CA ASP A 145 -7.19 -5.90 -1.72
C ASP A 145 -6.50 -6.33 -3.02
N SER A 146 -6.79 -5.68 -4.17
CA SER A 146 -6.13 -5.94 -5.45
C SER A 146 -4.65 -5.53 -5.44
N PHE A 147 -4.25 -4.65 -4.54
CA PHE A 147 -2.87 -4.18 -4.38
C PHE A 147 -2.11 -4.89 -3.26
N THR A 148 -2.79 -5.76 -2.51
CA THR A 148 -2.17 -6.51 -1.42
C THR A 148 -1.01 -7.36 -1.96
N ARG A 149 0.15 -7.24 -1.31
CA ARG A 149 1.39 -7.96 -1.67
C ARG A 149 1.97 -7.63 -3.05
N LYS A 150 1.56 -6.55 -3.68
CA LYS A 150 2.23 -6.08 -4.88
C LYS A 150 3.58 -5.46 -4.49
N PRO A 151 4.68 -5.77 -5.20
CA PRO A 151 6.03 -5.33 -4.81
C PRO A 151 6.22 -3.81 -4.86
N TYR A 152 5.34 -3.12 -5.57
CA TYR A 152 5.36 -1.67 -5.69
C TYR A 152 4.41 -0.95 -4.72
N ALA A 153 3.54 -1.68 -4.03
CA ALA A 153 2.52 -1.08 -3.17
C ALA A 153 2.99 -1.07 -1.71
N PRO A 154 2.84 0.07 -1.00
CA PRO A 154 2.93 0.08 0.44
C PRO A 154 1.83 -0.80 1.07
N LEU A 155 1.98 -1.13 2.34
CA LEU A 155 0.88 -1.68 3.12
C LEU A 155 -0.23 -0.63 3.20
N ILE A 156 -1.43 -0.98 2.73
CA ILE A 156 -2.57 -0.06 2.71
C ILE A 156 -3.54 -0.45 3.82
N ARG A 157 -3.79 0.50 4.72
CA ARG A 157 -4.90 0.45 5.67
C ARG A 157 -5.94 1.47 5.23
N MET A 158 -7.21 1.11 5.35
CA MET A 158 -8.32 1.97 4.98
C MET A 158 -9.45 1.86 5.98
N THR A 159 -9.93 3.00 6.46
CA THR A 159 -11.25 3.06 7.07
C THR A 159 -12.30 3.09 5.97
N GLY A 160 -13.56 2.90 6.32
CA GLY A 160 -14.68 3.16 5.41
C GLY A 160 -14.97 4.65 5.26
N PRO A 161 -16.13 5.00 4.67
CA PRO A 161 -16.55 6.39 4.54
C PRO A 161 -16.58 7.13 5.87
N LEU A 162 -16.26 8.40 5.82
CA LEU A 162 -16.34 9.32 6.96
C LEU A 162 -17.80 9.43 7.43
N LEU A 163 -18.04 9.08 8.68
CA LEU A 163 -19.34 9.20 9.31
C LEU A 163 -19.55 10.65 9.76
N THR A 164 -20.49 11.35 9.16
CA THR A 164 -20.69 12.79 9.38
C THR A 164 -22.17 13.16 9.53
N THR A 165 -22.44 14.29 10.14
CA THR A 165 -23.80 14.87 10.18
C THR A 165 -24.11 15.75 8.98
N TYR A 166 -23.12 16.00 8.14
CA TYR A 166 -23.21 16.82 6.93
C TYR A 166 -22.41 16.22 5.80
N VAL A 167 -22.98 16.13 4.61
CA VAL A 167 -22.28 15.72 3.38
C VAL A 167 -22.24 16.91 2.44
N PRO A 168 -21.06 17.35 2.00
CA PRO A 168 -20.93 18.42 1.00
C PRO A 168 -21.67 18.08 -0.27
N ALA A 169 -22.29 19.11 -0.91
CA ALA A 169 -23.16 18.91 -2.07
C ALA A 169 -22.53 18.06 -3.20
N PRO A 170 -21.25 18.22 -3.58
CA PRO A 170 -20.64 17.44 -4.65
C PRO A 170 -20.54 15.93 -4.37
N TYR A 171 -20.67 15.50 -3.12
CA TYR A 171 -20.53 14.09 -2.72
C TYR A 171 -21.87 13.38 -2.46
N LYS A 172 -23.00 14.09 -2.51
CA LYS A 172 -24.30 13.56 -2.08
C LYS A 172 -24.83 12.42 -2.95
N GLU A 173 -24.55 12.46 -4.25
CA GLU A 173 -25.15 11.54 -5.25
C GLU A 173 -24.15 10.48 -5.75
N LEU A 174 -23.02 10.33 -5.09
CA LEU A 174 -21.94 9.43 -5.55
C LEU A 174 -22.16 7.96 -5.18
N GLY A 175 -23.18 7.63 -4.38
CA GLY A 175 -23.41 6.25 -3.95
C GLY A 175 -22.16 5.65 -3.27
N ASP A 176 -21.72 4.49 -3.76
CA ASP A 176 -20.55 3.77 -3.24
C ASP A 176 -19.20 4.51 -3.46
N GLU A 177 -19.19 5.55 -4.26
CA GLU A 177 -18.02 6.42 -4.44
C GLU A 177 -17.97 7.57 -3.43
N SER A 178 -19.03 7.78 -2.63
CA SER A 178 -19.01 8.83 -1.61
C SER A 178 -17.98 8.48 -0.53
N PRO A 179 -17.05 9.39 -0.23
CA PRO A 179 -16.18 9.24 0.94
C PRO A 179 -16.87 9.67 2.24
N PHE A 180 -18.16 10.03 2.18
CA PHE A 180 -18.97 10.46 3.31
C PHE A 180 -20.25 9.63 3.42
N GLU A 181 -20.62 9.28 4.64
CA GLU A 181 -21.87 8.65 4.96
C GLU A 181 -22.57 9.44 6.07
N MET A 182 -23.84 9.82 5.83
CA MET A 182 -24.57 10.68 6.75
C MET A 182 -25.09 9.90 7.96
N MET A 183 -24.78 10.40 9.14
CA MET A 183 -25.25 9.88 10.42
C MET A 183 -26.27 10.84 11.04
N LEU A 184 -27.54 10.51 10.99
CA LEU A 184 -28.58 11.30 11.65
C LEU A 184 -29.20 10.56 12.85
N THR A 185 -29.02 9.25 12.92
CA THR A 185 -29.58 8.41 13.99
C THR A 185 -28.56 7.36 14.43
N GLU A 186 -28.73 6.85 15.64
CA GLU A 186 -27.91 5.75 16.17
C GLU A 186 -27.99 4.50 15.29
N GLU A 187 -29.19 4.15 14.80
CA GLU A 187 -29.36 2.99 13.93
C GLU A 187 -28.67 3.19 12.58
N GLY A 188 -28.72 4.39 12.01
CA GLY A 188 -27.95 4.72 10.78
C GLY A 188 -26.45 4.53 10.96
N VAL A 189 -25.88 4.92 12.10
CA VAL A 189 -24.47 4.66 12.43
C VAL A 189 -24.19 3.16 12.50
N ARG A 190 -25.03 2.40 13.18
CA ARG A 190 -24.88 0.95 13.30
C ARG A 190 -24.94 0.24 11.95
N GLU A 191 -25.84 0.68 11.08
CA GLU A 191 -25.95 0.16 9.72
C GLU A 191 -24.69 0.44 8.88
N SER A 192 -24.17 1.65 8.94
CA SER A 192 -22.92 2.06 8.31
C SER A 192 -21.75 1.19 8.73
N VAL A 193 -21.60 0.97 10.04
CA VAL A 193 -20.55 0.08 10.56
C VAL A 193 -20.76 -1.36 10.06
N ARG A 194 -22.00 -1.87 10.06
CA ARG A 194 -22.30 -3.22 9.54
C ARG A 194 -21.91 -3.39 8.06
N LYS A 195 -22.05 -2.35 7.24
CA LYS A 195 -21.62 -2.36 5.83
C LYS A 195 -20.10 -2.45 5.69
N GLN A 196 -19.36 -1.86 6.62
CA GLN A 196 -17.89 -1.81 6.57
C GLN A 196 -17.22 -3.12 7.01
N ILE A 197 -17.84 -3.85 7.96
CA ILE A 197 -17.30 -5.10 8.51
C ILE A 197 -16.93 -6.13 7.43
N PRO A 198 -17.81 -6.50 6.47
CA PRO A 198 -17.48 -7.49 5.45
C PRO A 198 -16.40 -7.01 4.47
N LEU A 199 -16.19 -5.71 4.36
CA LEU A 199 -15.14 -5.09 3.55
C LEU A 199 -13.80 -4.97 4.31
N LYS A 200 -13.76 -5.43 5.57
CA LYS A 200 -12.57 -5.42 6.42
C LYS A 200 -11.95 -4.02 6.52
N ALA A 201 -12.78 -3.01 6.78
CA ALA A 201 -12.26 -1.70 7.14
C ALA A 201 -11.37 -1.82 8.39
N ASP A 202 -10.23 -1.11 8.39
CA ASP A 202 -9.21 -1.16 9.46
C ASP A 202 -9.59 -0.34 10.70
#